data_e7cf72d41bcea9cdc319c473b2288139
#
_entry.id   e7cf72d41bcea9cdc319c473b2288139
#
_cell.length_a   1.000
_cell.length_b   1.000
_cell.length_c   1.000
_cell.angle_alpha   90.00
_cell.angle_beta   90.00
_cell.angle_gamma   90.00
#
_symmetry.space_group_name_H-M   'P 1'
#
loop_
_entity.id
_entity.type
_entity.pdbx_description
1 polymer ?
#
loop_
_entity_poly.entity_id
_entity_poly.type
_entity_poly.pdbx_seq_one_letter_code
_entity_poly.pdbx_strand_id
1 'polypeptide(L)'
;MMYNYDTEEIVESVEQSNLTYKEVWETLSKVDVSAYLDTKGQFSYLSWSYARAILSHFYPQYRVMWLPSEKFEDGTMMLHCRVEIDHLSREHWLPVYDNKYNAIANPNADDIQDNMMRAFVKTICLFGLGIQVFHNGSGTPEELQLENPNATSKELLAKALVLIDKLEIQDEKPKSKK
;
A
#
# COMPACT_ATOMS: atom_id res chain seq x y z
N MET A 1 -53.34 -27.98 2.84
CA MET A 1 -52.06 -28.30 3.53
C MET A 1 -51.18 -27.06 3.39
N MET A 2 -51.16 -26.26 4.46
CA MET A 2 -50.33 -25.05 4.54
C MET A 2 -48.97 -25.44 5.13
N TYR A 3 -47.92 -25.22 4.42
CA TYR A 3 -46.56 -25.33 4.94
C TYR A 3 -46.18 -23.98 5.56
N ASN A 4 -46.11 -23.93 6.90
CA ASN A 4 -45.45 -22.84 7.59
C ASN A 4 -43.94 -23.06 7.47
N TYR A 5 -43.25 -22.16 6.78
CA TYR A 5 -41.82 -22.00 6.90
C TYR A 5 -41.58 -21.03 8.06
N ASP A 6 -41.20 -21.56 9.21
CA ASP A 6 -40.57 -20.78 10.27
C ASP A 6 -39.18 -20.37 9.75
N THR A 7 -39.06 -19.13 9.30
CA THR A 7 -37.78 -18.48 9.07
C THR A 7 -37.18 -18.16 10.42
N GLU A 8 -36.44 -19.09 11.02
CA GLU A 8 -35.45 -18.73 12.02
C GLU A 8 -34.41 -17.86 11.32
N GLU A 9 -34.47 -16.55 11.59
CA GLU A 9 -33.39 -15.63 11.27
C GLU A 9 -32.13 -16.10 12.00
N ILE A 10 -31.23 -16.75 11.28
CA ILE A 10 -29.86 -16.95 11.72
C ILE A 10 -29.20 -15.58 11.67
N VAL A 11 -29.34 -14.85 12.78
CA VAL A 11 -28.51 -13.68 13.03
C VAL A 11 -27.12 -14.23 13.41
N GLU A 12 -26.32 -14.59 12.38
CA GLU A 12 -24.89 -14.73 12.58
C GLU A 12 -24.40 -13.37 13.10
N SER A 13 -24.02 -13.35 14.37
CA SER A 13 -23.27 -12.23 14.93
C SER A 13 -21.96 -12.14 14.16
N VAL A 14 -21.91 -11.29 13.16
CA VAL A 14 -20.65 -10.92 12.50
C VAL A 14 -19.80 -10.29 13.60
N GLU A 15 -18.86 -11.07 14.14
CA GLU A 15 -17.83 -10.52 15.01
C GLU A 15 -17.17 -9.38 14.23
N GLN A 16 -17.43 -8.17 14.65
CA GLN A 16 -16.79 -6.99 14.05
C GLN A 16 -15.30 -7.12 14.30
N SER A 17 -14.53 -7.35 13.23
CA SER A 17 -13.08 -7.36 13.30
C SER A 17 -12.60 -6.05 13.94
N ASN A 18 -11.66 -6.18 14.88
CA ASN A 18 -11.03 -5.04 15.54
C ASN A 18 -9.81 -4.51 14.76
N LEU A 19 -9.67 -4.90 13.50
CA LEU A 19 -8.53 -4.50 12.66
C LEU A 19 -8.44 -2.97 12.55
N THR A 20 -7.26 -2.41 12.77
CA THR A 20 -6.99 -0.98 12.70
C THR A 20 -6.15 -0.61 11.49
N TYR A 21 -6.23 0.64 11.04
CA TYR A 21 -5.32 1.17 10.00
C TYR A 21 -3.85 1.03 10.38
N LYS A 22 -3.52 1.13 11.67
CA LYS A 22 -2.16 0.98 12.17
C LYS A 22 -1.65 -0.43 11.95
N GLU A 23 -2.43 -1.45 12.29
CA GLU A 23 -2.05 -2.85 12.11
C GLU A 23 -1.88 -3.21 10.64
N VAL A 24 -2.80 -2.75 9.78
CA VAL A 24 -2.66 -2.94 8.33
C VAL A 24 -1.39 -2.26 7.80
N TRP A 25 -1.14 -1.02 8.21
CA TRP A 25 0.07 -0.30 7.83
C TRP A 25 1.33 -1.00 8.31
N GLU A 26 1.40 -1.41 9.58
CA GLU A 26 2.56 -2.11 10.15
C GLU A 26 2.83 -3.46 9.48
N THR A 27 1.80 -4.10 8.98
CA THR A 27 1.92 -5.36 8.21
C THR A 27 2.43 -5.08 6.80
N LEU A 28 1.75 -4.22 6.05
CA LEU A 28 1.99 -4.04 4.62
C LEU A 28 3.22 -3.18 4.32
N SER A 29 3.55 -2.20 5.16
CA SER A 29 4.73 -1.34 4.96
C SER A 29 6.06 -2.06 5.21
N LYS A 30 6.03 -3.18 5.93
CA LYS A 30 7.20 -4.02 6.19
C LYS A 30 7.47 -5.07 5.12
N VAL A 31 6.58 -5.20 4.15
CA VAL A 31 6.78 -6.15 3.04
C VAL A 31 7.88 -5.62 2.13
N ASP A 32 8.95 -6.39 1.99
CA ASP A 32 9.97 -6.12 1.00
C ASP A 32 9.44 -6.46 -0.40
N VAL A 33 9.23 -5.43 -1.20
CA VAL A 33 8.74 -5.58 -2.58
C VAL A 33 9.86 -5.45 -3.62
N SER A 34 11.11 -5.29 -3.21
CA SER A 34 12.25 -5.04 -4.10
C SER A 34 12.41 -6.11 -5.20
N ALA A 35 12.17 -7.38 -4.84
CA ALA A 35 12.21 -8.51 -5.78
C ALA A 35 11.04 -8.55 -6.79
N TYR A 36 10.01 -7.72 -6.59
CA TYR A 36 8.77 -7.71 -7.39
C TYR A 36 8.60 -6.41 -8.19
N LEU A 37 9.67 -5.61 -8.28
CA LEU A 37 9.66 -4.38 -9.04
C LEU A 37 9.98 -4.62 -10.50
N ASP A 38 9.18 -4.01 -11.35
CA ASP A 38 9.49 -3.83 -12.76
C ASP A 38 10.09 -2.44 -13.00
N THR A 39 10.82 -2.26 -14.09
CA THR A 39 11.41 -0.99 -14.47
C THR A 39 10.87 -0.48 -15.79
N LYS A 40 10.61 0.83 -15.86
CA LYS A 40 10.26 1.52 -17.10
C LYS A 40 11.11 2.79 -17.24
N GLY A 41 12.14 2.73 -18.09
CA GLY A 41 13.15 3.78 -18.14
C GLY A 41 13.93 3.83 -16.82
N GLN A 42 13.90 4.98 -16.16
CA GLN A 42 14.56 5.20 -14.86
C GLN A 42 13.63 5.00 -13.64
N PHE A 43 12.37 4.63 -13.87
CA PHE A 43 11.39 4.47 -12.80
C PHE A 43 11.15 3.00 -12.49
N SER A 44 11.18 2.67 -11.21
CA SER A 44 10.72 1.39 -10.69
C SER A 44 9.22 1.48 -10.34
N TYR A 45 8.51 0.39 -10.51
CA TYR A 45 7.11 0.30 -10.11
C TYR A 45 6.77 -1.12 -9.65
N LEU A 46 5.88 -1.23 -8.69
CA LEU A 46 5.33 -2.51 -8.27
C LEU A 46 4.26 -2.94 -9.27
N SER A 47 4.45 -4.11 -9.90
CA SER A 47 3.45 -4.68 -10.81
C SER A 47 2.14 -4.92 -10.07
N TRP A 48 1.01 -4.59 -10.71
CA TRP A 48 -0.33 -4.78 -10.14
C TRP A 48 -0.62 -6.24 -9.78
N SER A 49 -0.05 -7.20 -10.50
CA SER A 49 -0.23 -8.63 -10.25
C SER A 49 0.45 -9.07 -8.96
N TYR A 50 1.67 -8.61 -8.72
CA TYR A 50 2.38 -8.86 -7.46
C TYR A 50 1.71 -8.11 -6.29
N ALA A 51 1.34 -6.86 -6.51
CA ALA A 51 0.60 -6.09 -5.52
C ALA A 51 -0.68 -6.81 -5.07
N ARG A 52 -1.43 -7.37 -6.04
CA ARG A 52 -2.63 -8.16 -5.77
C ARG A 52 -2.32 -9.45 -5.03
N ALA A 53 -1.29 -10.19 -5.44
CA ALA A 53 -0.88 -11.44 -4.81
C ALA A 53 -0.48 -11.23 -3.35
N ILE A 54 0.30 -10.20 -3.07
CA ILE A 54 0.74 -9.85 -1.71
C ILE A 54 -0.48 -9.45 -0.87
N LEU A 55 -1.35 -8.59 -1.39
CA LEU A 55 -2.54 -8.17 -0.67
C LEU A 55 -3.46 -9.35 -0.36
N SER A 56 -3.65 -10.27 -1.33
CA SER A 56 -4.44 -11.49 -1.14
C SER A 56 -3.82 -12.47 -0.13
N HIS A 57 -2.50 -12.45 0.03
CA HIS A 57 -1.82 -13.28 1.02
C HIS A 57 -2.12 -12.83 2.46
N PHE A 58 -2.09 -11.52 2.72
CA PHE A 58 -2.32 -10.98 4.05
C PHE A 58 -3.80 -10.73 4.37
N TYR A 59 -4.58 -10.33 3.37
CA TYR A 59 -5.98 -9.92 3.52
C TYR A 59 -6.84 -10.50 2.38
N PRO A 60 -7.06 -11.83 2.32
CA PRO A 60 -7.72 -12.50 1.19
C PRO A 60 -9.15 -12.00 0.92
N GLN A 61 -9.81 -11.45 1.93
CA GLN A 61 -11.17 -10.90 1.85
C GLN A 61 -11.24 -9.43 1.36
N TYR A 62 -10.10 -8.81 1.00
CA TYR A 62 -10.11 -7.44 0.52
C TYR A 62 -11.01 -7.26 -0.70
N ARG A 63 -11.53 -6.08 -0.88
CA ARG A 63 -12.36 -5.71 -2.04
C ARG A 63 -11.79 -4.51 -2.77
N VAL A 64 -11.91 -4.53 -4.09
CA VAL A 64 -11.57 -3.39 -4.94
C VAL A 64 -12.85 -2.90 -5.59
N MET A 65 -13.15 -1.63 -5.44
CA MET A 65 -14.32 -0.99 -6.05
C MET A 65 -13.88 0.13 -6.96
N TRP A 66 -14.46 0.14 -8.14
CA TRP A 66 -14.32 1.23 -9.10
C TRP A 66 -15.53 2.14 -8.95
N LEU A 67 -15.31 3.31 -8.39
CA LEU A 67 -16.34 4.31 -8.21
C LEU A 67 -16.51 5.10 -9.53
N PRO A 68 -17.61 5.87 -9.69
CA PRO A 68 -17.83 6.65 -10.91
C PRO A 68 -16.63 7.53 -11.23
N SER A 69 -16.16 7.43 -12.47
CA SER A 69 -15.09 8.29 -12.99
C SER A 69 -15.66 9.66 -13.40
N GLU A 70 -14.83 10.69 -13.30
CA GLU A 70 -15.16 12.04 -13.72
C GLU A 70 -14.57 12.33 -15.10
N LYS A 71 -15.37 12.91 -15.98
CA LYS A 71 -14.94 13.37 -17.31
C LYS A 71 -14.98 14.89 -17.33
N PHE A 72 -13.87 15.51 -17.75
CA PHE A 72 -13.72 16.95 -17.83
C PHE A 72 -14.08 17.47 -19.24
N GLU A 73 -14.32 18.78 -19.36
CA GLU A 73 -14.69 19.43 -20.61
C GLU A 73 -13.65 19.30 -21.73
N ASP A 74 -12.36 19.22 -21.36
CA ASP A 74 -11.23 18.98 -22.27
C ASP A 74 -11.12 17.53 -22.76
N GLY A 75 -12.05 16.67 -22.34
CA GLY A 75 -12.09 15.24 -22.66
C GLY A 75 -11.19 14.37 -21.81
N THR A 76 -10.44 14.92 -20.87
CA THR A 76 -9.66 14.12 -19.92
C THR A 76 -10.55 13.43 -18.89
N MET A 77 -10.03 12.41 -18.20
CA MET A 77 -10.79 11.63 -17.23
C MET A 77 -10.00 11.41 -15.95
N MET A 78 -10.74 11.39 -14.83
CA MET A 78 -10.23 10.98 -13.52
C MET A 78 -10.88 9.67 -13.08
N LEU A 79 -10.07 8.66 -12.79
CA LEU A 79 -10.54 7.38 -12.26
C LEU A 79 -10.58 7.45 -10.74
N HIS A 80 -11.51 6.72 -10.14
CA HIS A 80 -11.65 6.65 -8.70
C HIS A 80 -11.64 5.20 -8.24
N CYS A 81 -10.59 4.81 -7.53
CA CYS A 81 -10.39 3.48 -6.95
C CYS A 81 -10.57 3.52 -5.44
N ARG A 82 -11.36 2.59 -4.91
CA ARG A 82 -11.46 2.30 -3.49
C ARG A 82 -11.00 0.87 -3.23
N VAL A 83 -10.17 0.70 -2.21
CA VAL A 83 -9.81 -0.62 -1.67
C VAL A 83 -10.33 -0.71 -0.24
N GLU A 84 -10.95 -1.82 0.08
CA GLU A 84 -11.43 -2.14 1.41
C GLU A 84 -10.69 -3.37 1.94
N ILE A 85 -10.23 -3.27 3.18
CA ILE A 85 -9.69 -4.38 3.95
C ILE A 85 -10.56 -4.45 5.21
N ASP A 86 -11.44 -5.46 5.24
CA ASP A 86 -12.46 -5.57 6.26
C ASP A 86 -13.37 -4.31 6.29
N HIS A 87 -13.47 -3.60 7.41
CA HIS A 87 -14.23 -2.35 7.55
C HIS A 87 -13.42 -1.09 7.24
N LEU A 88 -12.11 -1.25 6.96
CA LEU A 88 -11.21 -0.13 6.65
C LEU A 88 -11.19 0.14 5.14
N SER A 89 -11.21 1.41 4.73
CA SER A 89 -11.17 1.79 3.32
C SER A 89 -10.15 2.88 3.03
N ARG A 90 -9.57 2.82 1.83
CA ARG A 90 -8.73 3.87 1.26
C ARG A 90 -9.16 4.13 -0.17
N GLU A 91 -9.08 5.39 -0.58
CA GLU A 91 -9.45 5.83 -1.91
C GLU A 91 -8.34 6.64 -2.55
N HIS A 92 -8.24 6.52 -3.86
CA HIS A 92 -7.30 7.31 -4.65
C HIS A 92 -7.91 7.71 -5.98
N TRP A 93 -7.68 8.95 -6.36
CA TRP A 93 -8.04 9.51 -7.65
C TRP A 93 -6.82 9.53 -8.55
N LEU A 94 -6.99 9.07 -9.80
CA LEU A 94 -5.91 9.02 -10.77
C LEU A 94 -6.42 9.54 -12.14
N PRO A 95 -5.76 10.54 -12.72
CA PRO A 95 -6.06 10.93 -14.09
C PRO A 95 -5.64 9.81 -15.05
N VAL A 96 -6.38 9.65 -16.15
CA VAL A 96 -5.95 8.79 -17.24
C VAL A 96 -4.83 9.50 -17.99
N TYR A 97 -3.62 8.96 -17.95
CA TYR A 97 -2.44 9.57 -18.54
C TYR A 97 -1.56 8.55 -19.29
N ASP A 98 -0.75 9.06 -20.21
CA ASP A 98 0.22 8.28 -20.96
C ASP A 98 1.47 7.90 -20.13
N ASN A 99 2.44 7.28 -20.76
CA ASN A 99 3.69 6.86 -20.12
C ASN A 99 4.63 8.03 -19.77
N LYS A 100 4.31 9.25 -20.21
CA LYS A 100 5.03 10.49 -19.88
C LYS A 100 4.29 11.35 -18.87
N TYR A 101 3.22 10.79 -18.28
CA TYR A 101 2.33 11.48 -17.33
C TYR A 101 1.54 12.66 -17.94
N ASN A 102 1.34 12.68 -19.27
CA ASN A 102 0.44 13.64 -19.89
C ASN A 102 -0.98 13.08 -19.85
N ALA A 103 -1.95 13.86 -19.37
CA ALA A 103 -3.34 13.46 -19.39
C ALA A 103 -3.83 13.21 -20.83
N ILE A 104 -4.59 12.13 -21.03
CA ILE A 104 -5.11 11.72 -22.32
C ILE A 104 -6.55 12.25 -22.50
N ALA A 105 -6.76 13.06 -23.51
CA ALA A 105 -8.09 13.48 -23.89
C ALA A 105 -8.80 12.35 -24.67
N ASN A 106 -10.05 12.04 -24.26
CA ASN A 106 -10.85 10.93 -24.81
C ASN A 106 -10.09 9.59 -24.84
N PRO A 107 -9.64 9.11 -23.66
CA PRO A 107 -8.86 7.88 -23.58
C PRO A 107 -9.68 6.69 -24.11
N ASN A 108 -9.01 5.76 -24.76
CA ASN A 108 -9.60 4.50 -25.18
C ASN A 108 -9.65 3.48 -24.03
N ALA A 109 -10.18 2.28 -24.31
CA ALA A 109 -10.38 1.26 -23.28
C ALA A 109 -9.05 0.74 -22.70
N ASP A 110 -7.97 0.64 -23.50
CA ASP A 110 -6.65 0.20 -23.03
C ASP A 110 -6.03 1.26 -22.13
N ASP A 111 -6.12 2.53 -22.50
CA ASP A 111 -5.65 3.64 -21.67
C ASP A 111 -6.34 3.63 -20.29
N ILE A 112 -7.65 3.39 -20.28
CA ILE A 112 -8.44 3.31 -19.06
C ILE A 112 -8.01 2.10 -18.24
N GLN A 113 -7.90 0.91 -18.83
CA GLN A 113 -7.53 -0.33 -18.15
C GLN A 113 -6.14 -0.22 -17.52
N ASP A 114 -5.15 0.30 -18.25
CA ASP A 114 -3.80 0.52 -17.74
C ASP A 114 -3.80 1.44 -16.52
N ASN A 115 -4.55 2.54 -16.60
CA ASN A 115 -4.63 3.49 -15.51
C ASN A 115 -5.48 2.99 -14.33
N MET A 116 -6.45 2.10 -14.56
CA MET A 116 -7.12 1.39 -13.47
C MET A 116 -6.11 0.56 -12.65
N MET A 117 -5.23 -0.19 -13.30
CA MET A 117 -4.21 -0.97 -12.58
C MET A 117 -3.22 -0.08 -11.81
N ARG A 118 -2.84 1.07 -12.38
CA ARG A 118 -2.01 2.07 -11.68
C ARG A 118 -2.75 2.67 -10.48
N ALA A 119 -4.04 3.00 -10.62
CA ALA A 119 -4.87 3.52 -9.52
C ALA A 119 -4.98 2.49 -8.38
N PHE A 120 -5.20 1.22 -8.70
CA PHE A 120 -5.22 0.14 -7.71
C PHE A 120 -3.93 0.09 -6.89
N VAL A 121 -2.76 0.03 -7.55
CA VAL A 121 -1.45 -0.02 -6.85
C VAL A 121 -1.25 1.20 -5.96
N LYS A 122 -1.61 2.39 -6.44
CA LYS A 122 -1.52 3.61 -5.64
C LYS A 122 -2.49 3.61 -4.45
N THR A 123 -3.68 3.03 -4.61
CA THR A 123 -4.65 2.93 -3.52
C THR A 123 -4.16 2.00 -2.41
N ILE A 124 -3.61 0.84 -2.73
CA ILE A 124 -3.07 -0.07 -1.71
C ILE A 124 -1.80 0.47 -1.05
N CYS A 125 -1.06 1.32 -1.74
CA CYS A 125 0.07 2.04 -1.16
C CYS A 125 -0.36 2.93 0.03
N LEU A 126 -1.59 3.43 0.04
CA LEU A 126 -2.16 4.16 1.18
C LEU A 126 -2.41 3.28 2.42
N PHE A 127 -2.35 1.96 2.27
CA PHE A 127 -2.30 0.99 3.36
C PHE A 127 -0.87 0.57 3.73
N GLY A 128 0.14 1.09 3.02
CA GLY A 128 1.56 0.86 3.30
C GLY A 128 2.28 -0.03 2.28
N LEU A 129 1.57 -0.86 1.48
CA LEU A 129 2.22 -1.79 0.57
C LEU A 129 2.98 -1.06 -0.56
N GLY A 130 4.29 -1.26 -0.59
CA GLY A 130 5.14 -0.69 -1.63
C GLY A 130 5.29 0.84 -1.56
N ILE A 131 4.99 1.46 -0.42
CA ILE A 131 5.13 2.93 -0.25
C ILE A 131 6.57 3.40 -0.55
N GLN A 132 7.57 2.57 -0.24
CA GLN A 132 8.99 2.84 -0.46
C GLN A 132 9.32 3.06 -1.94
N VAL A 133 8.62 2.37 -2.83
CA VAL A 133 8.82 2.51 -4.29
C VAL A 133 8.51 3.93 -4.75
N PHE A 134 7.52 4.58 -4.13
CA PHE A 134 7.14 5.96 -4.44
C PHE A 134 8.02 7.00 -3.74
N HIS A 135 8.75 6.60 -2.69
CA HIS A 135 9.64 7.51 -1.98
C HIS A 135 11.02 7.62 -2.65
N ASN A 136 11.67 6.48 -2.94
CA ASN A 136 13.04 6.45 -3.47
C ASN A 136 13.27 5.39 -4.56
N GLY A 137 12.25 4.61 -4.90
CA GLY A 137 12.31 3.59 -5.95
C GLY A 137 12.92 2.26 -5.54
N SER A 138 13.36 2.06 -4.28
CA SER A 138 14.06 0.83 -3.87
C SER A 138 13.13 -0.32 -3.50
N GLY A 139 11.99 -0.04 -2.93
CA GLY A 139 11.04 -1.05 -2.45
C GLY A 139 11.42 -1.75 -1.14
N THR A 140 12.55 -1.38 -0.50
CA THR A 140 12.97 -1.95 0.78
C THR A 140 12.38 -1.19 1.97
N PRO A 141 11.81 -1.88 2.98
CA PRO A 141 11.16 -1.23 4.13
C PRO A 141 12.08 -0.38 5.01
N GLU A 142 13.36 -0.68 5.00
CA GLU A 142 14.35 -0.07 5.89
C GLU A 142 14.56 1.43 5.65
N GLU A 143 14.17 1.92 4.48
CA GLU A 143 14.36 3.32 4.08
C GLU A 143 13.23 4.26 4.52
N LEU A 144 12.14 3.72 5.05
CA LEU A 144 11.05 4.50 5.66
C LEU A 144 11.23 4.68 7.17
N GLN A 145 12.43 5.01 7.61
CA GLN A 145 12.64 5.41 9.01
C GLN A 145 12.08 6.82 9.23
N LEU A 146 10.77 6.88 9.43
CA LEU A 146 10.10 8.10 9.82
C LEU A 146 10.46 8.41 11.27
N GLU A 147 11.34 9.40 11.49
CA GLU A 147 11.55 9.94 12.82
C GLU A 147 10.23 10.54 13.32
N ASN A 148 9.85 10.16 14.53
CA ASN A 148 8.67 10.75 15.16
C ASN A 148 9.02 12.23 15.53
N PRO A 149 8.45 13.24 14.83
CA PRO A 149 8.75 14.64 15.10
C PRO A 149 8.32 15.08 16.52
N ASN A 150 7.49 14.28 17.19
CA ASN A 150 7.05 14.48 18.57
C ASN A 150 7.78 13.56 19.55
N ALA A 151 8.87 12.90 19.13
CA ALA A 151 9.64 12.07 20.06
C ALA A 151 10.19 12.96 21.18
N THR A 152 9.92 12.57 22.42
CA THR A 152 10.44 13.28 23.58
C THR A 152 11.95 13.19 23.61
N SER A 153 12.62 14.20 24.18
CA SER A 153 14.09 14.19 24.35
C SER A 153 14.59 12.90 25.01
N LYS A 154 13.77 12.27 25.85
CA LYS A 154 14.05 11.01 26.52
C LYS A 154 14.05 9.80 25.53
N GLU A 155 13.13 9.78 24.58
CA GLU A 155 13.06 8.74 23.53
C GLU A 155 14.21 8.90 22.52
N LEU A 156 14.55 10.13 22.15
CA LEU A 156 15.71 10.44 21.30
C LEU A 156 17.02 10.05 21.98
N LEU A 157 17.14 10.31 23.27
CA LEU A 157 18.31 9.92 24.07
C LEU A 157 18.43 8.37 24.16
N ALA A 158 17.32 7.68 24.37
CA ALA A 158 17.31 6.21 24.42
C ALA A 158 17.74 5.60 23.08
N LYS A 159 17.28 6.15 21.95
CA LYS A 159 17.71 5.73 20.60
C LYS A 159 19.19 6.01 20.36
N ALA A 160 19.68 7.18 20.79
CA ALA A 160 21.10 7.54 20.67
C ALA A 160 21.99 6.58 21.47
N LEU A 161 21.62 6.21 22.70
CA LEU A 161 22.36 5.26 23.53
C LEU A 161 22.45 3.86 22.87
N VAL A 162 21.34 3.37 22.29
CA VAL A 162 21.34 2.08 21.56
C VAL A 162 22.24 2.11 20.32
N LEU A 163 22.34 3.26 19.64
CA LEU A 163 23.24 3.43 18.50
C LEU A 163 24.70 3.47 18.92
N ILE A 164 25.01 4.14 20.03
CA ILE A 164 26.37 4.20 20.62
C ILE A 164 26.83 2.78 21.02
N ASP A 165 26.01 2.02 21.74
CA ASP A 165 26.30 0.62 22.10
C ASP A 165 26.60 -0.26 20.87
N LYS A 166 25.85 -0.08 19.78
CA LYS A 166 26.09 -0.81 18.53
C LYS A 166 27.41 -0.44 17.86
N LEU A 167 27.83 0.82 17.95
CA LEU A 167 29.09 1.30 17.40
C LEU A 167 30.29 0.78 18.24
N GLU A 168 30.20 0.81 19.56
CA GLU A 168 31.24 0.32 20.44
C GLU A 168 31.46 -1.19 20.25
N ILE A 169 30.43 -2.00 20.06
CA ILE A 169 30.53 -3.44 19.76
C ILE A 169 31.25 -3.72 18.44
N GLN A 170 31.20 -2.79 17.47
CA GLN A 170 31.90 -2.95 16.19
C GLN A 170 33.40 -2.66 16.29
N ASP A 171 33.79 -1.78 17.18
CA ASP A 171 35.23 -1.43 17.40
C ASP A 171 35.99 -2.48 18.22
N GLU A 172 35.31 -3.32 18.99
CA GLU A 172 35.92 -4.39 19.80
C GLU A 172 36.24 -5.69 19.04
N LYS A 173 36.05 -5.77 17.74
CA LYS A 173 36.46 -6.94 16.95
C LYS A 173 38.00 -7.01 16.93
N PRO A 174 38.62 -8.06 17.50
CA PRO A 174 40.08 -8.17 17.60
C PRO A 174 40.68 -8.23 16.19
N LYS A 175 41.64 -7.33 15.92
CA LYS A 175 42.48 -7.42 14.73
C LYS A 175 43.23 -8.76 14.79
N SER A 176 42.84 -9.70 13.91
CA SER A 176 43.54 -10.98 13.80
C SER A 176 45.01 -10.69 13.47
N LYS A 177 45.89 -11.07 14.40
CA LYS A 177 47.34 -11.07 14.16
C LYS A 177 47.63 -12.05 13.02
N LYS A 178 48.34 -11.55 12.00
CA LYS A 178 49.08 -12.40 11.06
C LYS A 178 50.26 -13.03 11.74
#